data_826706d28654a9b8d903230b9c8d2a2d
#
_entry.id   826706d28654a9b8d903230b9c8d2a2d
#
_cell.length_a   1.000
_cell.length_b   1.000
_cell.length_c   1.000
_cell.angle_alpha   90.00
_cell.angle_beta   90.00
_cell.angle_gamma   90.00
#
_symmetry.space_group_name_H-M   'P 1'
#
loop_
_entity.id
_entity.type
_entity.pdbx_description
1 polymer ?
#
loop_
_entity_poly.entity_id
_entity_poly.type
_entity_poly.pdbx_seq_one_letter_code
_entity_poly.pdbx_strand_id
1 'polypeptide(L)'
;MNSVKLVTVTPDAEKTMGYVARVSNPNNQSNPNVAGLLSYCIKHDHWSVFEQAHMTLEITTSRAIAAQVLRHRSFTFQEFSQRYAD
;
A
#
# COMPACT_ATOMS: atom_id res chain seq x y z
N MET A 1 7.76 18.90 -13.62
CA MET A 1 8.57 17.77 -13.18
C MET A 1 7.72 16.79 -12.37
N ASN A 2 7.83 15.51 -12.68
CA ASN A 2 7.10 14.49 -11.94
C ASN A 2 8.07 13.68 -11.08
N SER A 3 7.71 13.47 -9.83
CA SER A 3 8.51 12.65 -8.93
C SER A 3 7.61 11.96 -7.90
N VAL A 4 8.09 10.83 -7.39
CA VAL A 4 7.43 10.08 -6.33
C VAL A 4 8.47 9.78 -5.26
N LYS A 5 8.12 10.04 -4.01
CA LYS A 5 8.99 9.79 -2.88
C LYS A 5 8.23 8.97 -1.84
N LEU A 6 8.86 7.92 -1.33
CA LEU A 6 8.28 7.14 -0.23
C LEU A 6 8.46 7.90 1.08
N VAL A 7 7.36 8.25 1.73
CA VAL A 7 7.40 8.91 3.03
C VAL A 7 7.50 7.88 4.15
N THR A 8 6.64 6.87 4.11
CA THR A 8 6.67 5.79 5.11
C THR A 8 5.96 4.56 4.55
N VAL A 9 6.30 3.42 5.13
CA VAL A 9 5.66 2.15 4.79
C VAL A 9 5.62 1.32 6.09
N THR A 10 4.60 0.47 6.20
CA THR A 10 4.50 -0.49 7.32
C THR A 10 5.81 -1.27 7.43
N PRO A 11 6.49 -1.27 8.59
CA PRO A 11 7.71 -2.05 8.78
C PRO A 11 7.45 -3.53 8.50
N ASP A 12 8.39 -4.17 7.79
CA ASP A 12 8.28 -5.59 7.41
C ASP A 12 6.93 -5.92 6.79
N ALA A 13 6.49 -5.11 5.84
CA ALA A 13 5.13 -5.18 5.28
C ALA A 13 4.78 -6.57 4.75
N GLU A 14 5.69 -7.19 3.99
CA GLU A 14 5.42 -8.54 3.45
C GLU A 14 5.30 -9.58 4.56
N LYS A 15 6.16 -9.50 5.57
CA LYS A 15 6.13 -10.40 6.71
C LYS A 15 4.84 -10.24 7.51
N THR A 16 4.39 -9.00 7.70
CA THR A 16 3.14 -8.69 8.38
C THR A 16 1.95 -9.27 7.62
N MET A 17 1.91 -9.07 6.31
CA MET A 17 0.85 -9.63 5.46
C MET A 17 0.85 -11.15 5.52
N GLY A 18 2.03 -11.78 5.50
CA GLY A 18 2.17 -13.23 5.63
C GLY A 18 1.63 -13.74 6.97
N TYR A 19 1.95 -13.04 8.05
CA TYR A 19 1.46 -13.37 9.38
C TYR A 19 -0.07 -13.34 9.42
N VAL A 20 -0.65 -12.27 8.91
CA VAL A 20 -2.10 -12.09 8.87
C VAL A 20 -2.78 -13.17 8.02
N ALA A 21 -2.19 -13.50 6.86
CA ALA A 21 -2.75 -14.51 5.97
C ALA A 21 -2.78 -15.90 6.61
N ARG A 22 -1.92 -16.15 7.60
CA ARG A 22 -1.77 -17.45 8.26
C ARG A 22 -2.39 -17.51 9.65
N VAL A 23 -3.25 -16.54 10.03
CA VAL A 23 -3.81 -16.51 11.39
C VAL A 23 -4.60 -17.76 11.73
N SER A 24 -5.21 -18.40 10.74
CA SER A 24 -5.98 -19.64 10.93
C SER A 24 -5.12 -20.90 10.82
N ASN A 25 -3.82 -20.76 10.59
CA ASN A 25 -2.88 -21.88 10.45
C ASN A 25 -1.60 -21.61 11.24
N PRO A 26 -1.66 -21.61 12.58
CA PRO A 26 -0.52 -21.21 13.40
C PRO A 26 0.71 -22.08 13.20
N ASN A 27 0.55 -23.36 12.83
CA ASN A 27 1.69 -24.25 12.61
C ASN A 27 2.52 -23.84 11.39
N ASN A 28 1.98 -23.04 10.50
CA ASN A 28 2.66 -22.59 9.28
C ASN A 28 3.27 -21.20 9.40
N GLN A 29 3.16 -20.58 10.58
CA GLN A 29 3.68 -19.20 10.76
C GLN A 29 5.20 -19.11 10.62
N SER A 30 5.92 -20.19 10.86
CA SER A 30 7.37 -20.22 10.72
C SER A 30 7.84 -20.46 9.28
N ASN A 31 6.93 -20.70 8.34
CA ASN A 31 7.27 -20.94 6.95
C ASN A 31 7.83 -19.66 6.31
N PRO A 32 9.07 -19.66 5.78
CA PRO A 32 9.68 -18.45 5.23
C PRO A 32 9.14 -18.04 3.85
N ASN A 33 8.33 -18.91 3.21
CA ASN A 33 7.83 -18.64 1.86
C ASN A 33 6.62 -17.71 1.88
N VAL A 34 6.84 -16.45 2.23
CA VAL A 34 5.79 -15.43 2.25
C VAL A 34 5.42 -14.99 0.83
N ALA A 35 6.41 -14.83 -0.05
CA ALA A 35 6.18 -14.39 -1.42
C ALA A 35 5.23 -15.33 -2.16
N GLY A 36 5.41 -16.64 -2.01
CA GLY A 36 4.53 -17.63 -2.62
C GLY A 36 3.11 -17.56 -2.09
N LEU A 37 2.97 -17.34 -0.78
CA LEU A 37 1.66 -17.17 -0.15
C LEU A 37 0.95 -15.92 -0.67
N LEU A 38 1.64 -14.79 -0.75
CA LEU A 38 1.04 -13.55 -1.25
C LEU A 38 0.64 -13.66 -2.72
N SER A 39 1.46 -14.34 -3.53
CA SER A 39 1.11 -14.62 -4.93
C SER A 39 -0.16 -15.47 -5.04
N TYR A 40 -0.31 -16.47 -4.16
CA TYR A 40 -1.51 -17.27 -4.06
C TYR A 40 -2.73 -16.40 -3.71
N CYS A 41 -2.60 -15.49 -2.77
CA CYS A 41 -3.68 -14.58 -2.39
C CYS A 41 -4.12 -13.70 -3.56
N ILE A 42 -3.18 -13.19 -4.33
CA ILE A 42 -3.49 -12.38 -5.53
C ILE A 42 -4.25 -13.22 -6.54
N LYS A 43 -3.78 -14.44 -6.80
CA LYS A 43 -4.38 -15.33 -7.78
C LYS A 43 -5.82 -15.71 -7.43
N HIS A 44 -6.14 -15.78 -6.15
CA HIS A 44 -7.47 -16.19 -5.67
C HIS A 44 -8.30 -15.01 -5.15
N ASP A 45 -7.92 -13.78 -5.48
CA ASP A 45 -8.66 -12.57 -5.11
C ASP A 45 -8.83 -12.38 -3.60
N HIS A 46 -7.86 -12.81 -2.80
CA HIS A 46 -7.84 -12.62 -1.35
C HIS A 46 -7.15 -11.29 -1.03
N TRP A 47 -7.88 -10.19 -1.16
CA TRP A 47 -7.32 -8.84 -1.07
C TRP A 47 -7.18 -8.28 0.33
N SER A 48 -7.96 -8.77 1.30
CA SER A 48 -7.97 -8.22 2.67
C SER A 48 -6.61 -8.28 3.34
N VAL A 49 -5.78 -9.27 2.99
CA VAL A 49 -4.42 -9.41 3.50
C VAL A 49 -3.58 -8.17 3.15
N PHE A 50 -3.76 -7.65 1.94
CA PHE A 50 -2.99 -6.51 1.44
C PHE A 50 -3.44 -5.18 2.05
N GLU A 51 -4.62 -5.15 2.66
CA GLU A 51 -5.12 -3.98 3.38
C GLU A 51 -4.48 -3.83 4.76
N GLN A 52 -3.70 -4.81 5.19
CA GLN A 52 -3.04 -4.80 6.51
C GLN A 52 -1.68 -4.10 6.47
N ALA A 53 -1.22 -3.70 5.31
CA ALA A 53 0.01 -2.94 5.15
C ALA A 53 -0.28 -1.66 4.38
N HIS A 54 0.43 -0.60 4.72
CA HIS A 54 0.17 0.74 4.18
C HIS A 54 1.47 1.39 3.76
N MET A 55 1.39 2.27 2.77
CA MET A 55 2.49 3.16 2.43
C MET A 55 1.95 4.55 2.14
N THR A 56 2.76 5.54 2.44
CA THR A 56 2.47 6.93 2.13
C THR A 56 3.50 7.41 1.14
N LEU A 57 3.03 7.95 0.03
CA LEU A 57 3.87 8.48 -1.03
C LEU A 57 3.66 9.97 -1.16
N GLU A 58 4.75 10.69 -1.36
CA GLU A 58 4.69 12.10 -1.75
C GLU A 58 4.86 12.17 -3.26
N ILE A 59 3.88 12.75 -3.93
CA ILE A 59 3.85 12.83 -5.38
C ILE A 59 3.91 14.30 -5.79
N THR A 60 4.92 14.64 -6.57
CA THR A 60 5.04 15.97 -7.18
C THR A 60 4.73 15.82 -8.67
N THR A 61 3.69 16.51 -9.13
CA THR A 61 3.22 16.36 -10.50
C THR A 61 2.46 17.61 -10.94
N SER A 62 2.02 17.65 -12.18
CA SER A 62 1.19 18.73 -12.70
C SER A 62 -0.20 18.70 -12.06
N ARG A 63 -0.88 19.85 -12.06
CA ARG A 63 -2.25 19.95 -11.56
C ARG A 63 -3.20 19.01 -12.31
N ALA A 64 -3.03 18.89 -13.63
CA ALA A 64 -3.90 18.04 -14.44
C ALA A 64 -3.78 16.59 -14.06
N ILE A 65 -2.55 16.09 -13.83
CA ILE A 65 -2.32 14.71 -13.39
C ILE A 65 -2.81 14.51 -11.97
N ALA A 66 -2.54 15.46 -11.07
CA ALA A 66 -2.99 15.40 -9.69
C ALA A 66 -4.52 15.28 -9.61
N ALA A 67 -5.24 16.03 -10.43
CA ALA A 67 -6.70 15.97 -10.46
C ALA A 67 -7.21 14.57 -10.82
N GLN A 68 -6.52 13.86 -11.71
CA GLN A 68 -6.89 12.49 -12.05
C GLN A 68 -6.56 11.50 -10.93
N VAL A 69 -5.41 11.66 -10.27
CA VAL A 69 -4.99 10.81 -9.15
C VAL A 69 -6.00 10.92 -8.02
N LEU A 70 -6.45 12.13 -7.71
CA LEU A 70 -7.39 12.38 -6.61
C LEU A 70 -8.77 11.76 -6.81
N ARG A 71 -9.08 11.29 -8.01
CA ARG A 71 -10.36 10.62 -8.29
C ARG A 71 -10.39 9.17 -7.82
N HIS A 72 -9.25 8.58 -7.46
CA HIS A 72 -9.20 7.20 -7.00
C HIS A 72 -9.73 7.09 -5.57
N ARG A 73 -10.88 6.43 -5.41
CA ARG A 73 -11.58 6.36 -4.12
C ARG A 73 -10.94 5.41 -3.13
N SER A 74 -10.10 4.50 -3.60
CA SER A 74 -9.43 3.52 -2.74
C SER A 74 -8.24 4.10 -1.99
N PHE A 75 -7.88 5.35 -2.26
CA PHE A 75 -6.75 6.03 -1.62
C PHE A 75 -7.24 7.21 -0.81
N THR A 76 -6.46 7.62 0.16
CA THR A 76 -6.68 8.87 0.88
C THR A 76 -5.58 9.85 0.53
N PHE A 77 -5.91 11.14 0.53
CA PHE A 77 -5.02 12.17 0.02
C PHE A 77 -4.94 13.37 0.94
N GLN A 78 -3.77 13.98 0.97
CA GLN A 78 -3.57 15.33 1.47
C GLN A 78 -2.91 16.12 0.35
N GLU A 79 -3.54 17.19 -0.08
CA GLU A 79 -3.07 18.01 -1.17
C GLU A 79 -2.56 19.34 -0.65
N PHE A 80 -1.45 19.80 -1.24
CA PHE A 80 -0.92 21.13 -0.91
C PHE A 80 -1.95 22.19 -1.33
N SER A 81 -2.41 22.97 -0.37
CA SER A 81 -3.44 23.97 -0.63
C SER A 81 -2.83 25.25 -1.19
N GLN A 82 -3.29 25.68 -2.35
CA GLN A 82 -2.87 26.93 -2.94
C GLN A 82 -3.40 28.16 -2.19
N ARG A 83 -4.37 27.96 -1.28
CA ARG A 83 -4.87 29.05 -0.43
C ARG A 83 -3.81 29.56 0.54
N TYR A 84 -2.84 28.68 0.85
CA TYR A 84 -1.77 28.98 1.81
C TYR A 84 -0.41 29.03 1.14
N ALA A 85 -0.35 28.96 -0.18
CA ALA A 85 0.88 29.03 -0.94
C ALA A 85 1.17 30.47 -1.33
N ASP A 86 2.42 30.87 -1.24
CA ASP A 86 2.87 32.20 -1.69
C ASP A 86 3.23 32.20 -3.16
#